data_326f71f2d29a8f45e07fa0038672e23f
#
_entry.id   326f71f2d29a8f45e07fa0038672e23f
#
_cell.length_a   1.000
_cell.length_b   1.000
_cell.length_c   1.000
_cell.angle_alpha   90.00
_cell.angle_beta   90.00
_cell.angle_gamma   90.00
#
_symmetry.space_group_name_H-M   'P 1'
#
loop_
_entity.id
_entity.type
_entity.pdbx_description
1 polymer ?
#
loop_
_entity_poly.entity_id
_entity_poly.type
_entity_poly.pdbx_seq_one_letter_code
_entity_poly.pdbx_strand_id
1 'polypeptide(L)'
;MSLQALAIKTDILHPGDDLLKFCIKHLSQLAPKDFADGSIVAVTSKIVALAEKALVAKDSISKEALVRREADIFLGEGGYGCFLTIKEGLMIASSGIDESNAEGDFYILYPKDPHESARRL
;
A
#
# COMPACT_ATOMS: atom_id res chain seq x y z
N MET A 1 -23.60 10.10 -16.22
CA MET A 1 -22.17 9.72 -16.23
C MET A 1 -22.04 8.38 -15.51
N SER A 2 -21.47 7.38 -16.14
CA SER A 2 -21.20 6.07 -15.49
C SER A 2 -19.72 5.95 -15.22
N LEU A 3 -19.36 5.56 -14.00
CA LEU A 3 -17.99 5.19 -13.63
C LEU A 3 -17.81 3.71 -13.96
N GLN A 4 -16.79 3.38 -14.72
CA GLN A 4 -16.40 2.01 -15.01
C GLN A 4 -15.09 1.70 -14.29
N ALA A 5 -15.04 0.62 -13.51
CA ALA A 5 -13.84 0.12 -12.89
C ALA A 5 -13.31 -1.09 -13.67
N LEU A 6 -12.04 -1.05 -14.03
CA LEU A 6 -11.34 -2.13 -14.71
C LEU A 6 -10.24 -2.68 -13.79
N ALA A 7 -10.33 -3.95 -13.42
CA ALA A 7 -9.26 -4.63 -12.69
C ALA A 7 -8.21 -5.15 -13.68
N ILE A 8 -6.95 -4.79 -13.43
CA ILE A 8 -5.81 -5.21 -14.27
C ILE A 8 -5.07 -6.34 -13.56
N LYS A 9 -4.99 -7.49 -14.22
CA LYS A 9 -4.16 -8.59 -13.74
C LYS A 9 -2.69 -8.24 -13.98
N THR A 10 -1.88 -8.31 -12.93
CA THR A 10 -0.44 -8.03 -12.99
C THR A 10 0.39 -9.25 -12.66
N ASP A 11 1.68 -9.18 -12.93
CA ASP A 11 2.67 -10.07 -12.36
C ASP A 11 2.80 -9.81 -10.84
N ILE A 12 3.60 -10.62 -10.16
CA ILE A 12 3.98 -10.39 -8.77
C ILE A 12 5.04 -9.28 -8.73
N LEU A 13 4.82 -8.28 -7.89
CA LEU A 13 5.82 -7.25 -7.60
C LEU A 13 6.63 -7.68 -6.38
N HIS A 14 7.95 -7.68 -6.52
CA HIS A 14 8.86 -8.00 -5.43
C HIS A 14 9.38 -6.76 -4.71
N PRO A 15 9.83 -6.88 -3.45
CA PRO A 15 10.38 -5.76 -2.71
C PRO A 15 11.51 -5.05 -3.44
N GLY A 16 11.33 -3.75 -3.70
CA GLY A 16 12.30 -2.91 -4.36
C GLY A 16 12.25 -2.91 -5.89
N ASP A 17 11.26 -3.55 -6.48
CA ASP A 17 11.00 -3.42 -7.91
C ASP A 17 10.66 -1.97 -8.29
N ASP A 18 10.98 -1.59 -9.52
CA ASP A 18 10.65 -0.27 -10.07
C ASP A 18 9.15 -0.18 -10.35
N LEU A 19 8.43 0.49 -9.46
CA LEU A 19 6.98 0.61 -9.52
C LEU A 19 6.50 1.29 -10.80
N LEU A 20 7.18 2.33 -11.27
CA LEU A 20 6.80 3.04 -12.49
C LEU A 20 6.91 2.12 -13.71
N LYS A 21 8.03 1.41 -13.85
CA LYS A 21 8.19 0.43 -14.94
C LYS A 21 7.16 -0.69 -14.85
N PHE A 22 6.88 -1.15 -13.64
CA PHE A 22 5.86 -2.17 -13.41
C PHE A 22 4.48 -1.68 -13.87
N CYS A 23 4.07 -0.48 -13.48
CA CYS A 23 2.80 0.11 -13.90
C CYS A 23 2.72 0.32 -15.41
N ILE A 24 3.76 0.91 -16.03
CA ILE A 24 3.82 1.13 -17.48
C ILE A 24 3.68 -0.18 -18.23
N LYS A 25 4.39 -1.23 -17.81
CA LYS A 25 4.34 -2.56 -18.44
C LYS A 25 2.91 -3.10 -18.54
N HIS A 26 2.14 -2.95 -17.45
CA HIS A 26 0.78 -3.52 -17.41
C HIS A 26 -0.26 -2.59 -18.05
N LEU A 27 -0.13 -1.27 -17.87
CA LEU A 27 -1.02 -0.30 -18.49
C LEU A 27 -0.89 -0.27 -20.02
N SER A 28 0.32 -0.42 -20.56
CA SER A 28 0.56 -0.43 -22.00
C SER A 28 -0.09 -1.62 -22.73
N GLN A 29 -0.55 -2.62 -22.03
CA GLN A 29 -1.27 -3.77 -22.59
C GLN A 29 -2.79 -3.51 -22.74
N LEU A 30 -3.29 -2.41 -22.19
CA LEU A 30 -4.69 -2.05 -22.30
C LEU A 30 -5.01 -1.50 -23.69
N ALA A 31 -6.23 -1.77 -24.15
CA ALA A 31 -6.72 -1.14 -25.37
C ALA A 31 -6.90 0.38 -25.15
N PRO A 32 -6.67 1.21 -26.18
CA PRO A 32 -6.82 2.67 -26.04
C PRO A 32 -8.20 3.13 -25.51
N LYS A 33 -9.25 2.38 -25.79
CA LYS A 33 -10.59 2.63 -25.27
C LYS A 33 -10.74 2.39 -23.77
N ASP A 34 -9.88 1.57 -23.18
CA ASP A 34 -9.93 1.17 -21.78
C ASP A 34 -9.00 2.04 -20.91
N PHE A 35 -8.12 2.80 -21.55
CA PHE A 35 -7.21 3.74 -20.88
C PHE A 35 -7.05 5.00 -21.76
N ALA A 36 -7.89 5.99 -21.51
CA ALA A 36 -7.97 7.23 -22.26
C ALA A 36 -7.69 8.43 -21.34
N ASP A 37 -7.62 9.63 -21.92
CA ASP A 37 -7.49 10.87 -21.17
C ASP A 37 -8.61 11.01 -20.13
N GLY A 38 -8.23 11.35 -18.90
CA GLY A 38 -9.14 11.44 -17.77
C GLY A 38 -9.35 10.13 -17.00
N SER A 39 -8.70 9.03 -17.40
CA SER A 39 -8.68 7.79 -16.62
C SER A 39 -7.95 7.99 -15.30
N ILE A 40 -8.43 7.31 -14.25
CA ILE A 40 -7.78 7.28 -12.94
C ILE A 40 -7.11 5.92 -12.73
N VAL A 41 -5.82 5.92 -12.43
CA VAL A 41 -5.08 4.71 -12.07
C VAL A 41 -5.04 4.61 -10.55
N ALA A 42 -5.59 3.53 -9.98
CA ALA A 42 -5.54 3.25 -8.56
C ALA A 42 -4.49 2.15 -8.29
N VAL A 43 -3.47 2.48 -7.51
CA VAL A 43 -2.44 1.54 -7.05
C VAL A 43 -2.57 1.36 -5.56
N THR A 44 -2.63 0.11 -5.08
CA THR A 44 -2.80 -0.14 -3.64
C THR A 44 -1.56 0.27 -2.85
N SER A 45 -1.77 0.78 -1.64
CA SER A 45 -0.67 1.16 -0.73
C SER A 45 0.31 0.02 -0.44
N LYS A 46 -0.16 -1.22 -0.40
CA LYS A 46 0.69 -2.41 -0.24
C LYS A 46 1.73 -2.52 -1.36
N ILE A 47 1.32 -2.36 -2.61
CA ILE A 47 2.22 -2.44 -3.78
C ILE A 47 3.26 -1.31 -3.74
N VAL A 48 2.82 -0.09 -3.39
CA VAL A 48 3.73 1.05 -3.21
C VAL A 48 4.75 0.76 -2.11
N ALA A 49 4.30 0.30 -0.94
CA ALA A 49 5.17 -0.02 0.19
C ALA A 49 6.18 -1.13 -0.12
N LEU A 50 5.79 -2.16 -0.87
CA LEU A 50 6.70 -3.22 -1.32
C LEU A 50 7.79 -2.65 -2.24
N ALA A 51 7.42 -1.83 -3.23
CA ALA A 51 8.37 -1.19 -4.12
C ALA A 51 9.37 -0.28 -3.34
N GLU A 52 8.88 0.42 -2.33
CA GLU A 52 9.68 1.29 -1.44
C GLU A 52 10.49 0.53 -0.39
N LYS A 53 10.38 -0.81 -0.33
CA LYS A 53 10.98 -1.66 0.72
C LYS A 53 10.55 -1.25 2.14
N ALA A 54 9.33 -0.76 2.30
CA ALA A 54 8.78 -0.40 3.60
C ALA A 54 8.38 -1.65 4.39
N LEU A 55 9.37 -2.43 4.80
CA LEU A 55 9.26 -3.74 5.44
C LEU A 55 9.94 -3.72 6.81
N VAL A 56 9.36 -4.44 7.77
CA VAL A 56 9.95 -4.66 9.09
C VAL A 56 9.87 -6.14 9.44
N ALA A 57 10.99 -6.74 9.84
CA ALA A 57 11.02 -8.15 10.24
C ALA A 57 10.15 -8.37 11.48
N LYS A 58 9.31 -9.41 11.47
CA LYS A 58 8.36 -9.70 12.56
C LYS A 58 9.04 -10.12 13.85
N ASP A 59 10.21 -10.71 13.77
CA ASP A 59 11.02 -11.09 14.93
C ASP A 59 11.72 -9.91 15.63
N SER A 60 11.80 -8.75 14.95
CA SER A 60 12.49 -7.57 15.46
C SER A 60 11.64 -6.70 16.40
N ILE A 61 10.30 -6.78 16.27
CA ILE A 61 9.37 -5.92 17.00
C ILE A 61 7.97 -6.54 17.07
N SER A 62 7.27 -6.38 18.19
CA SER A 62 5.88 -6.79 18.28
C SER A 62 4.98 -5.90 17.41
N LYS A 63 3.86 -6.45 16.92
CA LYS A 63 2.88 -5.70 16.11
C LYS A 63 2.39 -4.44 16.83
N GLU A 64 2.04 -4.55 18.11
CA GLU A 64 1.56 -3.39 18.88
C GLU A 64 2.63 -2.29 18.98
N ALA A 65 3.87 -2.66 19.31
CA ALA A 65 4.96 -1.69 19.38
C ALA A 65 5.22 -1.02 18.03
N LEU A 66 5.13 -1.79 16.94
CA LEU A 66 5.26 -1.26 15.58
C LEU A 66 4.12 -0.29 15.25
N VAL A 67 2.86 -0.67 15.55
CA VAL A 67 1.69 0.19 15.32
C VAL A 67 1.81 1.50 16.09
N ARG A 68 2.25 1.44 17.37
CA ARG A 68 2.47 2.66 18.18
C ARG A 68 3.57 3.55 17.60
N ARG A 69 4.63 2.95 17.06
CA ARG A 69 5.72 3.69 16.40
C ARG A 69 5.27 4.40 15.13
N GLU A 70 4.43 3.74 14.34
CA GLU A 70 3.99 4.25 13.03
C GLU A 70 2.77 5.19 13.12
N ALA A 71 2.02 5.18 14.22
CA ALA A 71 0.85 6.02 14.42
C ALA A 71 1.22 7.45 14.79
N ASP A 72 0.49 8.43 14.27
CA ASP A 72 0.53 9.80 14.79
C ASP A 72 -0.19 9.87 16.15
N ILE A 73 -1.32 9.15 16.26
CA ILE A 73 -2.08 8.98 17.50
C ILE A 73 -2.52 7.54 17.64
N PHE A 74 -2.17 6.91 18.75
CA PHE A 74 -2.66 5.59 19.12
C PHE A 74 -3.88 5.73 20.04
N LEU A 75 -5.04 5.27 19.58
CA LEU A 75 -6.31 5.43 20.30
C LEU A 75 -6.64 4.22 21.19
N GLY A 76 -6.09 3.06 20.90
CA GLY A 76 -6.32 1.85 21.69
C GLY A 76 -6.54 0.60 20.84
N GLU A 77 -6.87 -0.50 21.51
CA GLU A 77 -7.21 -1.76 20.87
C GLU A 77 -8.71 -1.78 20.46
N GLY A 78 -8.95 -2.13 19.18
CA GLY A 78 -10.29 -2.21 18.61
C GLY A 78 -10.89 -3.64 18.57
N GLY A 79 -10.17 -4.62 19.12
CA GLY A 79 -10.53 -6.04 19.07
C GLY A 79 -9.95 -6.79 17.89
N TYR A 80 -9.93 -8.12 17.97
CA TYR A 80 -9.41 -9.05 16.96
C TYR A 80 -7.97 -8.74 16.50
N GLY A 81 -7.12 -8.21 17.40
CA GLY A 81 -5.74 -7.82 17.07
C GLY A 81 -5.63 -6.58 16.17
N CYS A 82 -6.72 -5.81 16.04
CA CYS A 82 -6.76 -4.54 15.36
C CYS A 82 -6.53 -3.40 16.37
N PHE A 83 -5.75 -2.41 15.99
CA PHE A 83 -5.52 -1.19 16.77
C PHE A 83 -6.16 0.01 16.08
N LEU A 84 -6.78 0.88 16.87
CA LEU A 84 -7.35 2.13 16.38
C LEU A 84 -6.26 3.20 16.39
N THR A 85 -6.01 3.78 15.25
CA THR A 85 -4.94 4.76 15.08
C THR A 85 -5.34 5.90 14.15
N ILE A 86 -4.71 7.06 14.35
CA ILE A 86 -4.70 8.15 13.38
C ILE A 86 -3.32 8.18 12.74
N LYS A 87 -3.28 8.24 11.43
CA LYS A 87 -2.06 8.44 10.63
C LYS A 87 -2.37 9.38 9.48
N GLU A 88 -1.57 10.43 9.34
CA GLU A 88 -1.76 11.47 8.32
C GLU A 88 -3.17 12.10 8.33
N GLY A 89 -3.71 12.32 9.53
CA GLY A 89 -5.04 12.89 9.73
C GLY A 89 -6.21 11.96 9.42
N LEU A 90 -5.94 10.70 9.07
CA LEU A 90 -6.97 9.70 8.76
C LEU A 90 -7.02 8.62 9.85
N MET A 91 -8.23 8.15 10.15
CA MET A 91 -8.40 6.95 10.98
C MET A 91 -8.06 5.72 10.14
N ILE A 92 -6.94 5.08 10.43
CA ILE A 92 -6.45 3.89 9.72
C ILE A 92 -6.23 2.78 10.75
N ALA A 93 -6.81 1.62 10.51
CA ALA A 93 -6.60 0.45 11.35
C ALA A 93 -5.13 0.04 11.39
N SER A 94 -4.59 -0.16 12.60
CA SER A 94 -3.21 -0.61 12.83
C SER A 94 -2.16 0.20 12.06
N SER A 95 -2.34 1.51 11.91
CA SER A 95 -1.48 2.43 11.15
C SER A 95 -1.25 1.99 9.68
N GLY A 96 -2.16 1.21 9.11
CA GLY A 96 -2.02 0.68 7.75
C GLY A 96 -1.00 -0.45 7.60
N ILE A 97 -0.51 -1.01 8.71
CA ILE A 97 0.41 -2.15 8.70
C ILE A 97 -0.33 -3.40 8.25
N ASP A 98 0.22 -4.06 7.24
CA ASP A 98 -0.27 -5.33 6.72
C ASP A 98 0.72 -6.47 7.06
N GLU A 99 0.18 -7.58 7.51
CA GLU A 99 0.93 -8.80 7.82
C GLU A 99 0.53 -9.98 6.93
N SER A 100 -0.46 -9.78 6.06
CA SER A 100 -0.93 -10.80 5.14
C SER A 100 -0.11 -10.81 3.86
N ASN A 101 0.22 -12.00 3.36
CA ASN A 101 0.81 -12.21 2.03
C ASN A 101 2.20 -11.59 1.78
N ALA A 102 2.95 -11.20 2.81
CA ALA A 102 4.34 -10.88 2.62
C ALA A 102 5.11 -12.17 2.33
N GLU A 103 5.88 -12.21 1.25
CA GLU A 103 6.91 -13.23 1.09
C GLU A 103 7.92 -13.05 2.22
N GLY A 104 8.00 -14.01 3.11
CA GLY A 104 8.83 -13.94 4.29
C GLY A 104 8.10 -13.44 5.55
N ASP A 105 8.85 -13.30 6.62
CA ASP A 105 8.33 -12.98 7.94
C ASP A 105 8.43 -11.48 8.23
N PHE A 106 7.75 -10.68 7.40
CA PHE A 106 7.77 -9.22 7.47
C PHE A 106 6.38 -8.63 7.67
N TYR A 107 6.34 -7.49 8.37
CA TYR A 107 5.24 -6.53 8.29
C TYR A 107 5.48 -5.61 7.09
N ILE A 108 4.42 -5.30 6.34
CA ILE A 108 4.43 -4.28 5.30
C ILE A 108 3.86 -2.99 5.91
N LEU A 109 4.64 -1.93 5.89
CA LEU A 109 4.23 -0.63 6.42
C LEU A 109 3.31 0.10 5.45
N TYR A 110 2.68 1.16 5.93
CA TYR A 110 2.05 2.16 5.07
C TYR A 110 3.15 2.94 4.31
N PRO A 111 2.93 3.36 3.06
CA PRO A 111 3.90 4.17 2.33
C PRO A 111 4.29 5.43 3.12
N LYS A 112 5.56 5.81 3.07
CA LYS A 112 6.07 6.95 3.84
C LYS A 112 5.41 8.27 3.43
N ASP A 113 5.19 8.46 2.14
CA ASP A 113 4.50 9.62 1.57
C ASP A 113 3.67 9.16 0.36
N PRO A 114 2.40 8.75 0.57
CA PRO A 114 1.55 8.23 -0.50
C PRO A 114 1.23 9.29 -1.57
N HIS A 115 1.20 10.57 -1.20
CA HIS A 115 0.98 11.66 -2.16
C HIS A 115 2.17 11.86 -3.08
N GLU A 116 3.38 11.80 -2.55
CA GLU A 116 4.60 11.89 -3.35
C GLU A 116 4.75 10.64 -4.23
N SER A 117 4.46 9.45 -3.70
CA SER A 117 4.48 8.21 -4.48
C SER A 117 3.51 8.27 -5.66
N ALA A 118 2.29 8.80 -5.43
CA ALA A 118 1.30 8.98 -6.49
C ALA A 118 1.74 10.01 -7.55
N ARG A 119 2.48 11.05 -7.16
CA ARG A 119 3.00 12.06 -8.11
C ARG A 119 4.12 11.53 -9.00
N ARG A 120 4.82 10.50 -8.56
CA ARG A 120 5.91 9.87 -9.34
C ARG A 120 5.43 8.83 -10.34
N LEU A 121 4.18 8.39 -10.21
CA LEU A 121 3.52 7.45 -11.11
C LEU A 121 2.81 8.18 -12.25
#